data_b8bcd9888260b6f1659fc6cd3cada1bc
#
_entry.id   b8bcd9888260b6f1659fc6cd3cada1bc
#
_cell.length_a   1.000
_cell.length_b   1.000
_cell.length_c   1.000
_cell.angle_alpha   90.00
_cell.angle_beta   90.00
_cell.angle_gamma   90.00
#
_symmetry.space_group_name_H-M   'P 1'
#
loop_
_entity.id
_entity.type
_entity.pdbx_description
1 polymer ?
#
loop_
_entity_poly.entity_id
_entity_poly.type
_entity_poly.pdbx_seq_one_letter_code
_entity_poly.pdbx_strand_id
1 'polypeptide(L)'
;MQTASKKVVNGWAMYDWANSVYNLVITSTIFPAYYEAVTGDGNENTLIDKIKIGPYEFSNTALYNYVLAIAFVIVAILSPILSSIADYRGNKKQFLRFFCTMGSLACASLYFFDSNHIIGGLFSVIIACVGFWGSLVFYNSYLPEIAAPEDRDRISAKGFMMGYIGSVLLQLICFVFVLKPDWFGITVGKASQISFLLVGIWWMAFGWSAISKLPAGHGVKGAHSKNLITQGYKELHKVWLELKNLPVLKQFLLSFFFYNMGVQTVMLAATLYGKSELNIPTTNLILAILIIQIVAIPGASLMAKLATQWGNFNTIMVAILIWIGGCIMGYYLPRNSVVPFYTLAIVVGFVMGGIQSVSRSTYSKLMPVTHDTTSYFSFFDVTEKIAIVIGMFSFGFINEITGSQRNSILALCLFFIIGLILLYRTSKIKQHASI
;
A
#
# COMPACT_ATOMS: atom_id res chain seq x y z
N MET A 1 18.76 12.35 -18.84
CA MET A 1 19.11 11.09 -18.11
C MET A 1 18.66 9.93 -18.97
N GLN A 2 19.47 8.88 -19.16
CA GLN A 2 19.07 7.67 -19.89
C GLN A 2 18.49 6.64 -18.92
N THR A 3 17.54 5.85 -19.41
CA THR A 3 16.99 4.74 -18.64
C THR A 3 18.05 3.66 -18.39
N ALA A 4 18.15 3.16 -17.18
CA ALA A 4 19.09 2.12 -16.79
C ALA A 4 18.89 0.81 -17.58
N SER A 5 19.87 -0.09 -17.53
CA SER A 5 19.82 -1.37 -18.22
C SER A 5 18.57 -2.19 -17.85
N LYS A 6 18.12 -3.06 -18.76
CA LYS A 6 16.99 -3.97 -18.52
C LYS A 6 17.15 -4.79 -17.23
N LYS A 7 18.39 -5.14 -16.85
CA LYS A 7 18.72 -5.89 -15.62
C LYS A 7 18.32 -5.10 -14.36
N VAL A 8 18.64 -3.80 -14.33
CA VAL A 8 18.30 -2.92 -13.20
C VAL A 8 16.80 -2.69 -13.13
N VAL A 9 16.16 -2.34 -14.26
CA VAL A 9 14.70 -2.12 -14.33
C VAL A 9 13.91 -3.38 -13.92
N ASN A 10 14.34 -4.55 -14.42
CA ASN A 10 13.71 -5.81 -14.02
C ASN A 10 13.97 -6.14 -12.54
N GLY A 11 15.17 -5.84 -12.01
CA GLY A 11 15.50 -5.97 -10.60
C GLY A 11 14.59 -5.09 -9.74
N TRP A 12 14.37 -3.85 -10.15
CA TRP A 12 13.46 -2.94 -9.46
C TRP A 12 12.02 -3.47 -9.45
N ALA A 13 11.47 -3.83 -10.61
CA ALA A 13 10.11 -4.38 -10.70
C ALA A 13 9.95 -5.71 -9.94
N MET A 14 11.04 -6.51 -9.82
CA MET A 14 11.05 -7.75 -9.05
C MET A 14 10.93 -7.51 -7.53
N TYR A 15 11.21 -6.31 -7.04
CA TYR A 15 10.97 -5.99 -5.63
C TYR A 15 9.47 -5.90 -5.32
N ASP A 16 8.65 -5.31 -6.22
CA ASP A 16 7.19 -5.34 -6.07
C ASP A 16 6.63 -6.78 -6.13
N TRP A 17 7.16 -7.63 -7.02
CA TRP A 17 6.85 -9.07 -7.01
C TRP A 17 7.12 -9.72 -5.64
N ALA A 18 8.22 -9.31 -5.00
CA ALA A 18 8.65 -9.90 -3.74
C ALA A 18 7.79 -9.44 -2.55
N ASN A 19 7.52 -8.13 -2.43
CA ASN A 19 6.92 -7.57 -1.22
C ASN A 19 5.39 -7.51 -1.24
N SER A 20 4.76 -7.49 -2.43
CA SER A 20 3.30 -7.36 -2.53
C SER A 20 2.52 -8.55 -1.96
N VAL A 21 3.19 -9.69 -1.79
CA VAL A 21 2.62 -10.88 -1.13
C VAL A 21 2.21 -10.60 0.32
N TYR A 22 2.95 -9.70 1.01
CA TYR A 22 2.59 -9.24 2.35
C TYR A 22 1.21 -8.60 2.36
N ASN A 23 0.97 -7.68 1.44
CA ASN A 23 -0.28 -6.93 1.41
C ASN A 23 -1.49 -7.85 1.13
N LEU A 24 -1.35 -8.81 0.22
CA LEU A 24 -2.45 -9.71 -0.13
C LEU A 24 -2.69 -10.78 0.94
N VAL A 25 -1.65 -11.51 1.35
CA VAL A 25 -1.78 -12.67 2.25
C VAL A 25 -1.93 -12.25 3.71
N ILE A 26 -1.08 -11.30 4.18
CA ILE A 26 -1.06 -10.90 5.59
C ILE A 26 -2.09 -9.79 5.85
N THR A 27 -2.15 -8.72 5.05
CA THR A 27 -3.02 -7.60 5.38
C THR A 27 -4.48 -7.86 4.98
N SER A 28 -4.72 -8.55 3.84
CA SER A 28 -6.05 -8.53 3.21
C SER A 28 -6.82 -9.85 3.27
N THR A 29 -6.17 -11.01 3.45
CA THR A 29 -6.87 -12.31 3.28
C THR A 29 -6.68 -13.29 4.43
N ILE A 30 -5.55 -14.02 4.46
CA ILE A 30 -5.40 -15.19 5.36
C ILE A 30 -5.21 -14.76 6.80
N PHE A 31 -4.36 -13.76 7.08
CA PHE A 31 -4.06 -13.41 8.47
C PHE A 31 -5.27 -12.80 9.20
N PRO A 32 -6.08 -11.87 8.64
CA PRO A 32 -7.27 -11.38 9.35
C PRO A 32 -8.24 -12.49 9.73
N ALA A 33 -8.50 -13.45 8.83
CA ALA A 33 -9.37 -14.59 9.09
C ALA A 33 -8.78 -15.53 10.17
N TYR A 34 -7.47 -15.79 10.11
CA TYR A 34 -6.77 -16.59 11.11
C TYR A 34 -6.74 -15.90 12.48
N TYR A 35 -6.52 -14.60 12.52
CA TYR A 35 -6.54 -13.80 13.73
C TYR A 35 -7.90 -13.85 14.42
N GLU A 36 -9.00 -13.67 13.67
CA GLU A 36 -10.37 -13.84 14.18
C GLU A 36 -10.57 -15.25 14.79
N ALA A 37 -10.13 -16.30 14.08
CA ALA A 37 -10.26 -17.68 14.55
C ALA A 37 -9.44 -17.99 15.80
N VAL A 38 -8.26 -17.39 15.97
CA VAL A 38 -7.36 -17.62 17.12
C VAL A 38 -7.78 -16.80 18.34
N THR A 39 -8.39 -15.65 18.13
CA THR A 39 -8.78 -14.71 19.19
C THR A 39 -10.26 -14.75 19.56
N GLY A 40 -11.07 -15.50 18.81
CA GLY A 40 -12.47 -15.76 19.12
C GLY A 40 -12.64 -16.76 20.25
N ASP A 41 -13.71 -16.63 21.01
CA ASP A 41 -14.08 -17.54 22.11
C ASP A 41 -14.76 -18.83 21.60
N GLY A 42 -14.98 -18.96 20.30
CA GLY A 42 -15.66 -20.08 19.64
C GLY A 42 -17.18 -20.14 19.91
N ASN A 43 -17.76 -19.13 20.53
CA ASN A 43 -19.17 -19.05 20.84
C ASN A 43 -19.90 -18.14 19.85
N GLU A 44 -20.68 -18.71 18.94
CA GLU A 44 -21.42 -17.97 17.91
C GLU A 44 -22.41 -16.92 18.46
N ASN A 45 -22.74 -17.01 19.74
CA ASN A 45 -23.64 -16.05 20.42
C ASN A 45 -22.91 -14.85 21.02
N THR A 46 -21.57 -14.84 21.02
CA THR A 46 -20.76 -13.70 21.51
C THR A 46 -20.70 -12.64 20.42
N LEU A 47 -21.33 -11.49 20.67
CA LEU A 47 -21.37 -10.38 19.71
C LEU A 47 -20.00 -9.71 19.51
N ILE A 48 -19.11 -9.78 20.50
CA ILE A 48 -17.78 -9.15 20.49
C ILE A 48 -16.82 -10.02 21.30
N ASP A 49 -15.88 -10.66 20.63
CA ASP A 49 -14.77 -11.38 21.27
C ASP A 49 -13.81 -10.42 21.96
N LYS A 50 -13.42 -10.74 23.19
CA LYS A 50 -12.53 -9.93 24.00
C LYS A 50 -11.22 -10.62 24.28
N ILE A 51 -10.14 -9.86 24.14
CA ILE A 51 -8.77 -10.29 24.48
C ILE A 51 -8.32 -9.53 25.72
N LYS A 52 -7.85 -10.25 26.72
CA LYS A 52 -7.30 -9.67 27.95
C LYS A 52 -5.79 -9.47 27.83
N ILE A 53 -5.33 -8.22 27.96
CA ILE A 53 -3.91 -7.88 27.99
C ILE A 53 -3.62 -7.15 29.31
N GLY A 54 -3.01 -7.86 30.25
CA GLY A 54 -2.81 -7.33 31.60
C GLY A 54 -4.15 -7.01 32.29
N PRO A 55 -4.35 -5.77 32.80
CA PRO A 55 -5.60 -5.36 33.43
C PRO A 55 -6.69 -4.91 32.43
N TYR A 56 -6.40 -4.80 31.14
CA TYR A 56 -7.29 -4.25 30.13
C TYR A 56 -7.91 -5.34 29.27
N GLU A 57 -9.18 -5.13 28.90
CA GLU A 57 -9.92 -5.95 27.94
C GLU A 57 -10.17 -5.16 26.66
N PHE A 58 -9.81 -5.73 25.52
CA PHE A 58 -10.02 -5.14 24.19
C PHE A 58 -10.90 -6.07 23.37
N SER A 59 -11.76 -5.53 22.51
CA SER A 59 -12.31 -6.37 21.45
C SER A 59 -11.19 -6.78 20.49
N ASN A 60 -11.24 -8.00 19.97
CA ASN A 60 -10.21 -8.52 19.06
C ASN A 60 -10.03 -7.61 17.83
N THR A 61 -11.12 -7.16 17.21
CA THR A 61 -11.10 -6.25 16.06
C THR A 61 -10.50 -4.88 16.41
N ALA A 62 -10.85 -4.29 17.58
CA ALA A 62 -10.26 -3.01 17.98
C ALA A 62 -8.77 -3.14 18.24
N LEU A 63 -8.33 -4.23 18.88
CA LEU A 63 -6.93 -4.49 19.17
C LEU A 63 -6.10 -4.60 17.86
N TYR A 64 -6.61 -5.33 16.88
CA TYR A 64 -5.96 -5.42 15.56
C TYR A 64 -5.82 -4.05 14.88
N ASN A 65 -6.88 -3.25 14.90
CA ASN A 65 -6.86 -1.90 14.34
C ASN A 65 -5.88 -0.97 15.07
N TYR A 66 -5.77 -1.07 16.40
CA TYR A 66 -4.76 -0.31 17.16
C TYR A 66 -3.34 -0.72 16.82
N VAL A 67 -3.10 -2.01 16.63
CA VAL A 67 -1.80 -2.55 16.20
C VAL A 67 -1.38 -1.99 14.84
N LEU A 68 -2.29 -1.97 13.86
CA LEU A 68 -2.03 -1.37 12.56
C LEU A 68 -1.82 0.15 12.65
N ALA A 69 -2.64 0.84 13.44
CA ALA A 69 -2.51 2.29 13.64
C ALA A 69 -1.15 2.65 14.25
N ILE A 70 -0.68 1.91 15.26
CA ILE A 70 0.64 2.07 15.85
C ILE A 70 1.73 1.87 14.79
N ALA A 71 1.63 0.82 13.98
CA ALA A 71 2.59 0.57 12.91
C ALA A 71 2.65 1.72 11.89
N PHE A 72 1.52 2.26 11.47
CA PHE A 72 1.47 3.42 10.57
C PHE A 72 2.07 4.68 11.19
N VAL A 73 1.82 4.95 12.47
CA VAL A 73 2.43 6.07 13.19
C VAL A 73 3.96 5.92 13.24
N ILE A 74 4.45 4.72 13.55
CA ILE A 74 5.89 4.42 13.54
C ILE A 74 6.49 4.71 12.16
N VAL A 75 5.86 4.23 11.09
CA VAL A 75 6.32 4.47 9.70
C VAL A 75 6.31 5.97 9.39
N ALA A 76 5.23 6.67 9.69
CA ALA A 76 5.09 8.10 9.40
C ALA A 76 6.16 8.97 10.08
N ILE A 77 6.59 8.58 11.29
CA ILE A 77 7.66 9.28 12.03
C ILE A 77 9.05 8.89 11.52
N LEU A 78 9.28 7.59 11.27
CA LEU A 78 10.61 7.09 10.92
C LEU A 78 10.96 7.35 9.46
N SER A 79 10.01 7.27 8.53
CA SER A 79 10.26 7.39 7.08
C SER A 79 11.01 8.67 6.72
N PRO A 80 10.60 9.88 7.13
CA PRO A 80 11.31 11.11 6.76
C PRO A 80 12.73 11.18 7.31
N ILE A 81 12.92 10.74 8.56
CA ILE A 81 14.23 10.78 9.23
C ILE A 81 15.21 9.82 8.56
N LEU A 82 14.79 8.56 8.34
CA LEU A 82 15.65 7.52 7.77
C LEU A 82 15.93 7.79 6.28
N SER A 83 14.97 8.39 5.56
CA SER A 83 15.13 8.80 4.16
C SER A 83 16.23 9.85 4.02
N SER A 84 16.20 10.88 4.86
CA SER A 84 17.19 11.94 4.85
C SER A 84 18.58 11.45 5.23
N ILE A 85 18.68 10.52 6.19
CA ILE A 85 19.93 9.85 6.53
C ILE A 85 20.44 9.02 5.34
N ALA A 86 19.54 8.34 4.64
CA ALA A 86 19.90 7.50 3.49
C ALA A 86 20.45 8.32 2.33
N ASP A 87 19.84 9.47 2.03
CA ASP A 87 20.33 10.40 0.99
C ASP A 87 21.68 10.99 1.39
N TYR A 88 21.82 11.47 2.63
CA TYR A 88 23.07 12.03 3.13
C TYR A 88 24.23 11.05 3.06
N ARG A 89 24.02 9.77 3.43
CA ARG A 89 25.04 8.72 3.42
C ARG A 89 25.17 7.98 2.07
N GLY A 90 24.20 8.08 1.18
CA GLY A 90 24.14 7.29 -0.04
C GLY A 90 23.92 5.80 0.18
N ASN A 91 23.29 5.42 1.29
CA ASN A 91 23.13 4.02 1.67
C ASN A 91 21.69 3.50 1.62
N LYS A 92 20.81 4.11 0.81
CA LYS A 92 19.40 3.71 0.66
C LYS A 92 19.20 2.23 0.34
N LYS A 93 20.14 1.62 -0.40
CA LYS A 93 20.14 0.17 -0.67
C LYS A 93 20.24 -0.67 0.60
N GLN A 94 20.99 -0.21 1.59
CA GLN A 94 21.13 -0.89 2.87
C GLN A 94 19.85 -0.77 3.70
N PHE A 95 19.20 0.42 3.70
CA PHE A 95 17.90 0.60 4.36
C PHE A 95 16.83 -0.28 3.71
N LEU A 96 16.76 -0.31 2.37
CA LEU A 96 15.83 -1.18 1.65
C LEU A 96 16.04 -2.66 2.03
N ARG A 97 17.30 -3.11 2.13
CA ARG A 97 17.64 -4.47 2.55
C ARG A 97 17.25 -4.73 4.01
N PHE A 98 17.50 -3.76 4.89
CA PHE A 98 17.13 -3.85 6.31
C PHE A 98 15.62 -4.04 6.48
N PHE A 99 14.81 -3.18 5.90
CA PHE A 99 13.35 -3.27 6.00
C PHE A 99 12.80 -4.53 5.33
N CYS A 100 13.34 -4.93 4.18
CA CYS A 100 13.00 -6.18 3.52
C CYS A 100 13.27 -7.38 4.44
N THR A 101 14.45 -7.45 5.04
CA THR A 101 14.82 -8.55 5.95
C THR A 101 13.97 -8.56 7.21
N MET A 102 13.80 -7.39 7.83
CA MET A 102 12.99 -7.24 9.04
C MET A 102 11.53 -7.65 8.80
N GLY A 103 10.91 -7.15 7.72
CA GLY A 103 9.53 -7.48 7.39
C GLY A 103 9.35 -8.96 7.03
N SER A 104 10.28 -9.53 6.26
CA SER A 104 10.24 -10.95 5.90
C SER A 104 10.37 -11.88 7.11
N LEU A 105 11.30 -11.58 8.02
CA LEU A 105 11.46 -12.36 9.25
C LEU A 105 10.24 -12.23 10.16
N ALA A 106 9.66 -11.05 10.25
CA ALA A 106 8.43 -10.82 11.01
C ALA A 106 7.24 -11.60 10.43
N CYS A 107 7.10 -11.66 9.09
CA CYS A 107 6.09 -12.52 8.47
C CYS A 107 6.35 -14.01 8.76
N ALA A 108 7.59 -14.46 8.68
CA ALA A 108 7.96 -15.84 9.00
C ALA A 108 7.70 -16.19 10.46
N SER A 109 7.89 -15.26 11.40
CA SER A 109 7.64 -15.46 12.83
C SER A 109 6.16 -15.64 13.17
N LEU A 110 5.24 -15.17 12.31
CA LEU A 110 3.79 -15.45 12.44
C LEU A 110 3.45 -16.95 12.32
N TYR A 111 4.37 -17.79 11.86
CA TYR A 111 4.26 -19.23 11.93
C TYR A 111 4.07 -19.75 13.38
N PHE A 112 4.55 -19.02 14.37
CA PHE A 112 4.40 -19.34 15.79
C PHE A 112 3.23 -18.62 16.46
N PHE A 113 2.41 -17.88 15.71
CA PHE A 113 1.25 -17.20 16.24
C PHE A 113 0.13 -18.20 16.54
N ASP A 114 -0.29 -18.26 17.81
CA ASP A 114 -1.42 -19.03 18.30
C ASP A 114 -2.12 -18.32 19.46
N SER A 115 -3.14 -18.95 20.04
CA SER A 115 -3.89 -18.41 21.17
C SER A 115 -3.06 -18.15 22.44
N ASN A 116 -1.92 -18.83 22.59
CA ASN A 116 -1.03 -18.67 23.75
C ASN A 116 0.01 -17.55 23.53
N HIS A 117 0.25 -17.16 22.27
CA HIS A 117 1.30 -16.20 21.87
C HIS A 117 0.74 -14.96 21.16
N ILE A 118 -0.46 -14.49 21.57
CA ILE A 118 -1.15 -13.35 20.93
C ILE A 118 -0.28 -12.09 20.88
N ILE A 119 0.33 -11.71 22.02
CA ILE A 119 1.16 -10.49 22.09
C ILE A 119 2.38 -10.57 21.16
N GLY A 120 3.05 -11.72 21.11
CA GLY A 120 4.20 -11.95 20.21
C GLY A 120 3.79 -11.85 18.74
N GLY A 121 2.64 -12.42 18.39
CA GLY A 121 2.08 -12.32 17.04
C GLY A 121 1.71 -10.89 16.65
N LEU A 122 1.04 -10.14 17.51
CA LEU A 122 0.71 -8.74 17.27
C LEU A 122 1.96 -7.86 17.11
N PHE A 123 3.00 -8.12 17.90
CA PHE A 123 4.30 -7.47 17.73
C PHE A 123 4.93 -7.80 16.37
N SER A 124 4.86 -9.05 15.93
CA SER A 124 5.29 -9.47 14.59
C SER A 124 4.52 -8.76 13.47
N VAL A 125 3.21 -8.55 13.65
CA VAL A 125 2.38 -7.76 12.69
C VAL A 125 2.87 -6.32 12.60
N ILE A 126 3.17 -5.65 13.74
CA ILE A 126 3.73 -4.29 13.73
C ILE A 126 5.04 -4.26 12.95
N ILE A 127 5.96 -5.17 13.25
CA ILE A 127 7.28 -5.21 12.60
C ILE A 127 7.13 -5.51 11.09
N ALA A 128 6.26 -6.44 10.70
CA ALA A 128 6.00 -6.76 9.30
C ALA A 128 5.42 -5.56 8.55
N CYS A 129 4.47 -4.84 9.15
CA CYS A 129 3.88 -3.62 8.61
C CYS A 129 4.93 -2.51 8.44
N VAL A 130 5.75 -2.26 9.48
CA VAL A 130 6.84 -1.28 9.42
C VAL A 130 7.88 -1.69 8.36
N GLY A 131 8.20 -2.98 8.25
CA GLY A 131 9.09 -3.53 7.22
C GLY A 131 8.56 -3.26 5.81
N PHE A 132 7.29 -3.55 5.56
CA PHE A 132 6.66 -3.35 4.26
C PHE A 132 6.63 -1.87 3.88
N TRP A 133 5.94 -1.05 4.67
CA TRP A 133 5.75 0.36 4.36
C TRP A 133 7.04 1.17 4.41
N GLY A 134 7.93 0.88 5.39
CA GLY A 134 9.24 1.52 5.48
C GLY A 134 10.14 1.20 4.28
N SER A 135 10.04 0.02 3.68
CA SER A 135 10.80 -0.35 2.49
C SER A 135 10.37 0.42 1.24
N LEU A 136 9.07 0.76 1.13
CA LEU A 136 8.50 1.38 -0.07
C LEU A 136 9.07 2.77 -0.35
N VAL A 137 9.44 3.54 0.65
CA VAL A 137 10.06 4.86 0.47
C VAL A 137 11.38 4.72 -0.29
N PHE A 138 12.25 3.81 0.16
CA PHE A 138 13.54 3.55 -0.48
C PHE A 138 13.37 2.92 -1.86
N TYR A 139 12.43 2.01 -2.00
CA TYR A 139 12.10 1.38 -3.27
C TYR A 139 11.60 2.40 -4.31
N ASN A 140 10.62 3.22 -3.95
CA ASN A 140 10.03 4.21 -4.84
C ASN A 140 11.05 5.27 -5.27
N SER A 141 11.99 5.64 -4.40
CA SER A 141 13.02 6.65 -4.68
C SER A 141 14.02 6.24 -5.76
N TYR A 142 14.09 4.96 -6.13
CA TYR A 142 14.88 4.51 -7.26
C TYR A 142 14.26 4.89 -8.61
N LEU A 143 12.94 5.05 -8.70
CA LEU A 143 12.27 5.30 -9.98
C LEU A 143 12.87 6.50 -10.76
N PRO A 144 13.06 7.71 -10.16
CA PRO A 144 13.67 8.83 -10.86
C PRO A 144 15.16 8.61 -11.20
N GLU A 145 15.86 7.68 -10.56
CA GLU A 145 17.28 7.41 -10.80
C GLU A 145 17.54 6.35 -11.87
N ILE A 146 16.59 5.44 -12.07
CA ILE A 146 16.73 4.32 -13.01
C ILE A 146 15.94 4.51 -14.31
N ALA A 147 15.03 5.51 -14.36
CA ALA A 147 14.13 5.73 -15.48
C ALA A 147 14.19 7.18 -15.98
N ALA A 148 14.43 7.34 -17.29
CA ALA A 148 14.22 8.59 -17.96
C ALA A 148 12.75 9.07 -17.80
N PRO A 149 12.47 10.38 -17.76
CA PRO A 149 11.12 10.90 -17.51
C PRO A 149 10.03 10.28 -18.39
N GLU A 150 10.32 10.04 -19.66
CA GLU A 150 9.44 9.42 -20.66
C GLU A 150 9.12 7.95 -20.35
N ASP A 151 10.03 7.22 -19.69
CA ASP A 151 9.88 5.80 -19.35
C ASP A 151 9.24 5.56 -17.98
N ARG A 152 9.13 6.58 -17.10
CA ARG A 152 8.70 6.41 -15.72
C ARG A 152 7.30 5.82 -15.58
N ASP A 153 6.36 6.17 -16.47
CA ASP A 153 5.00 5.58 -16.42
C ASP A 153 5.03 4.09 -16.71
N ARG A 154 5.74 3.69 -17.77
CA ARG A 154 5.88 2.29 -18.17
C ARG A 154 6.58 1.45 -17.11
N ILE A 155 7.66 1.99 -16.51
CA ILE A 155 8.44 1.28 -15.49
C ILE A 155 7.67 1.21 -14.18
N SER A 156 6.98 2.28 -13.76
CA SER A 156 6.10 2.28 -12.60
C SER A 156 4.99 1.24 -12.73
N ALA A 157 4.29 1.21 -13.87
CA ALA A 157 3.27 0.20 -14.13
C ALA A 157 3.82 -1.22 -14.11
N LYS A 158 5.02 -1.44 -14.67
CA LYS A 158 5.69 -2.75 -14.62
C LYS A 158 5.92 -3.22 -13.19
N GLY A 159 6.33 -2.34 -12.27
CA GLY A 159 6.46 -2.68 -10.85
C GLY A 159 5.13 -3.18 -10.27
N PHE A 160 4.06 -2.39 -10.40
CA PHE A 160 2.74 -2.77 -9.89
C PHE A 160 2.22 -4.07 -10.52
N MET A 161 2.36 -4.24 -11.85
CA MET A 161 1.97 -5.48 -12.53
C MET A 161 2.69 -6.70 -11.94
N MET A 162 4.01 -6.60 -11.75
CA MET A 162 4.81 -7.67 -11.15
C MET A 162 4.37 -7.96 -9.71
N GLY A 163 4.04 -6.92 -8.94
CA GLY A 163 3.49 -7.05 -7.59
C GLY A 163 2.17 -7.83 -7.56
N TYR A 164 1.22 -7.48 -8.43
CA TYR A 164 -0.05 -8.19 -8.55
C TYR A 164 0.13 -9.65 -8.98
N ILE A 165 1.00 -9.91 -9.96
CA ILE A 165 1.27 -11.28 -10.41
C ILE A 165 1.90 -12.11 -9.27
N GLY A 166 2.92 -11.57 -8.59
CA GLY A 166 3.60 -12.27 -7.50
C GLY A 166 2.67 -12.56 -6.32
N SER A 167 1.86 -11.58 -5.92
CA SER A 167 0.91 -11.74 -4.81
C SER A 167 -0.18 -12.77 -5.13
N VAL A 168 -0.76 -12.75 -6.35
CA VAL A 168 -1.77 -13.73 -6.77
C VAL A 168 -1.17 -15.14 -6.81
N LEU A 169 0.03 -15.30 -7.36
CA LEU A 169 0.67 -16.63 -7.43
C LEU A 169 0.91 -17.21 -6.04
N LEU A 170 1.48 -16.44 -5.12
CA LEU A 170 1.67 -16.96 -3.75
C LEU A 170 0.33 -17.20 -3.05
N GLN A 171 -0.66 -16.31 -3.23
CA GLN A 171 -1.99 -16.46 -2.65
C GLN A 171 -2.65 -17.77 -3.10
N LEU A 172 -2.54 -18.12 -4.40
CA LEU A 172 -3.07 -19.39 -4.92
C LEU A 172 -2.36 -20.61 -4.29
N ILE A 173 -1.04 -20.53 -4.11
CA ILE A 173 -0.29 -21.56 -3.40
C ILE A 173 -0.78 -21.69 -1.95
N CYS A 174 -0.94 -20.58 -1.22
CA CYS A 174 -1.45 -20.56 0.13
C CYS A 174 -2.88 -21.14 0.22
N PHE A 175 -3.73 -20.85 -0.77
CA PHE A 175 -5.09 -21.39 -0.81
C PHE A 175 -5.14 -22.90 -0.99
N VAL A 176 -4.19 -23.51 -1.70
CA VAL A 176 -4.10 -24.97 -1.76
C VAL A 176 -3.95 -25.57 -0.36
N PHE A 177 -3.13 -24.96 0.50
CA PHE A 177 -2.97 -25.42 1.89
C PHE A 177 -4.21 -25.14 2.75
N VAL A 178 -4.77 -23.93 2.66
CA VAL A 178 -5.86 -23.47 3.55
C VAL A 178 -7.21 -24.10 3.18
N LEU A 179 -7.50 -24.30 1.88
CA LEU A 179 -8.78 -24.85 1.41
C LEU A 179 -8.78 -26.38 1.31
N LYS A 180 -7.60 -27.02 1.26
CA LYS A 180 -7.45 -28.46 1.20
C LYS A 180 -6.41 -28.98 2.20
N PRO A 181 -6.56 -28.63 3.49
CA PRO A 181 -5.58 -29.00 4.52
C PRO A 181 -5.46 -30.53 4.69
N ASP A 182 -6.56 -31.26 4.45
CA ASP A 182 -6.59 -32.73 4.52
C ASP A 182 -5.61 -33.41 3.56
N TRP A 183 -5.33 -32.79 2.40
CA TRP A 183 -4.34 -33.32 1.45
C TRP A 183 -2.93 -33.40 2.05
N PHE A 184 -2.67 -32.59 3.05
CA PHE A 184 -1.37 -32.47 3.72
C PHE A 184 -1.39 -33.04 5.15
N GLY A 185 -2.54 -33.56 5.61
CA GLY A 185 -2.71 -34.07 6.98
C GLY A 185 -2.52 -33.00 8.06
N ILE A 186 -2.90 -31.76 7.78
CA ILE A 186 -2.74 -30.61 8.68
C ILE A 186 -4.10 -29.94 8.98
N THR A 187 -4.17 -29.13 10.03
CA THR A 187 -5.34 -28.30 10.31
C THR A 187 -5.33 -27.01 9.49
N VAL A 188 -6.49 -26.34 9.34
CA VAL A 188 -6.63 -25.03 8.70
C VAL A 188 -5.74 -23.98 9.39
N GLY A 189 -5.66 -24.01 10.73
CA GLY A 189 -4.77 -23.14 11.49
C GLY A 189 -3.29 -23.34 11.12
N LYS A 190 -2.85 -24.60 11.01
CA LYS A 190 -1.48 -24.93 10.60
C LYS A 190 -1.19 -24.52 9.16
N ALA A 191 -2.17 -24.68 8.28
CA ALA A 191 -2.09 -24.23 6.88
C ALA A 191 -1.92 -22.70 6.79
N SER A 192 -2.63 -21.94 7.63
CA SER A 192 -2.49 -20.49 7.72
C SER A 192 -1.09 -20.09 8.23
N GLN A 193 -0.58 -20.74 9.28
CA GLN A 193 0.78 -20.53 9.79
C GLN A 193 1.85 -20.82 8.73
N ILE A 194 1.70 -21.92 7.95
CA ILE A 194 2.59 -22.24 6.82
C ILE A 194 2.52 -21.12 5.76
N SER A 195 1.35 -20.57 5.48
CA SER A 195 1.19 -19.48 4.53
C SER A 195 1.99 -18.23 4.96
N PHE A 196 2.01 -17.90 6.24
CA PHE A 196 2.82 -16.78 6.76
C PHE A 196 4.32 -17.03 6.60
N LEU A 197 4.76 -18.25 6.86
CA LEU A 197 6.15 -18.66 6.64
C LEU A 197 6.53 -18.53 5.16
N LEU A 198 5.65 -18.99 4.25
CA LEU A 198 5.85 -18.86 2.80
C LEU A 198 5.96 -17.40 2.35
N VAL A 199 5.15 -16.49 2.90
CA VAL A 199 5.27 -15.04 2.65
C VAL A 199 6.65 -14.54 3.05
N GLY A 200 7.14 -14.89 4.25
CA GLY A 200 8.46 -14.48 4.71
C GLY A 200 9.58 -14.99 3.80
N ILE A 201 9.56 -16.29 3.44
CA ILE A 201 10.56 -16.91 2.55
C ILE A 201 10.50 -16.26 1.16
N TRP A 202 9.32 -16.09 0.57
CA TRP A 202 9.13 -15.47 -0.74
C TRP A 202 9.68 -14.05 -0.78
N TRP A 203 9.28 -13.23 0.18
CA TRP A 203 9.71 -11.83 0.24
C TRP A 203 11.23 -11.72 0.44
N MET A 204 11.81 -12.52 1.34
CA MET A 204 13.25 -12.56 1.57
C MET A 204 14.01 -12.97 0.30
N ALA A 205 13.68 -14.11 -0.29
CA ALA A 205 14.42 -14.68 -1.41
C ALA A 205 14.38 -13.79 -2.65
N PHE A 206 13.18 -13.41 -3.09
CA PHE A 206 13.02 -12.55 -4.26
C PHE A 206 13.42 -11.10 -3.99
N GLY A 207 13.18 -10.58 -2.79
CA GLY A 207 13.56 -9.22 -2.38
C GLY A 207 15.07 -9.03 -2.38
N TRP A 208 15.84 -9.96 -1.81
CA TRP A 208 17.30 -9.88 -1.84
C TRP A 208 17.85 -10.00 -3.26
N SER A 209 17.31 -10.90 -4.06
CA SER A 209 17.66 -11.02 -5.50
C SER A 209 17.39 -9.71 -6.24
N ALA A 210 16.24 -9.08 -6.00
CA ALA A 210 15.86 -7.80 -6.59
C ALA A 210 16.83 -6.68 -6.18
N ILE A 211 17.05 -6.51 -4.87
CA ILE A 211 17.92 -5.47 -4.29
C ILE A 211 19.37 -5.62 -4.78
N SER A 212 19.86 -6.85 -4.99
CA SER A 212 21.22 -7.07 -5.48
C SER A 212 21.49 -6.37 -6.81
N LYS A 213 20.48 -6.28 -7.69
CA LYS A 213 20.55 -5.70 -9.03
C LYS A 213 20.43 -4.17 -9.06
N LEU A 214 20.00 -3.54 -7.95
CA LEU A 214 19.86 -2.08 -7.86
C LEU A 214 21.23 -1.40 -7.69
N PRO A 215 21.38 -0.16 -8.22
CA PRO A 215 22.62 0.60 -8.06
C PRO A 215 22.84 0.97 -6.57
N ALA A 216 24.08 1.23 -6.22
CA ALA A 216 24.40 1.88 -4.95
C ALA A 216 23.89 3.33 -4.96
N GLY A 217 23.48 3.85 -3.80
CA GLY A 217 23.09 5.25 -3.67
C GLY A 217 24.28 6.19 -3.81
N HIS A 218 24.00 7.45 -4.16
CA HIS A 218 24.98 8.53 -4.21
C HIS A 218 24.90 9.32 -2.91
N GLY A 219 25.93 9.27 -2.09
CA GLY A 219 26.03 10.03 -0.85
C GLY A 219 27.01 11.20 -0.96
N VAL A 220 26.98 12.11 -0.01
CA VAL A 220 27.94 13.20 0.13
C VAL A 220 29.31 12.62 0.51
N LYS A 221 30.32 12.84 -0.33
CA LYS A 221 31.69 12.40 -0.03
C LYS A 221 32.19 13.06 1.28
N GLY A 222 32.68 12.26 2.22
CA GLY A 222 33.20 12.78 3.50
C GLY A 222 32.16 12.96 4.60
N ALA A 223 30.95 12.39 4.45
CA ALA A 223 29.88 12.44 5.44
C ALA A 223 30.19 11.65 6.72
N HIS A 224 31.07 12.18 7.56
CA HIS A 224 31.43 11.64 8.90
C HIS A 224 30.84 12.49 10.04
N SER A 225 29.55 12.90 9.93
CA SER A 225 28.92 13.59 11.04
C SER A 225 28.65 12.67 12.23
N LYS A 226 29.03 13.11 13.43
CA LYS A 226 28.76 12.40 14.69
C LYS A 226 27.26 12.34 15.04
N ASN A 227 26.46 13.31 14.52
CA ASN A 227 25.02 13.42 14.82
C ASN A 227 24.16 13.24 13.55
N LEU A 228 23.93 12.00 13.16
CA LEU A 228 23.16 11.64 11.98
C LEU A 228 21.71 12.09 12.03
N ILE A 229 21.06 12.03 13.20
CA ILE A 229 19.66 12.44 13.37
C ILE A 229 19.52 13.94 13.10
N THR A 230 20.45 14.75 13.62
CA THR A 230 20.46 16.20 13.38
C THR A 230 20.69 16.53 11.90
N GLN A 231 21.55 15.80 11.21
CA GLN A 231 21.76 16.01 9.78
C GLN A 231 20.56 15.55 8.96
N GLY A 232 19.96 14.40 9.30
CA GLY A 232 18.71 13.96 8.66
C GLY A 232 17.59 15.00 8.82
N TYR A 233 17.45 15.60 10.01
CA TYR A 233 16.47 16.66 10.22
C TYR A 233 16.76 17.92 9.37
N LYS A 234 18.03 18.32 9.24
CA LYS A 234 18.43 19.46 8.40
C LYS A 234 18.11 19.22 6.91
N GLU A 235 18.42 18.02 6.39
CA GLU A 235 18.11 17.67 5.01
C GLU A 235 16.59 17.60 4.77
N LEU A 236 15.83 17.04 5.71
CA LEU A 236 14.38 17.05 5.64
C LEU A 236 13.81 18.46 5.62
N HIS A 237 14.33 19.35 6.48
CA HIS A 237 13.92 20.76 6.53
C HIS A 237 14.27 21.49 5.23
N LYS A 238 15.46 21.23 4.65
CA LYS A 238 15.87 21.76 3.34
C LYS A 238 14.88 21.35 2.25
N VAL A 239 14.57 20.05 2.13
CA VAL A 239 13.60 19.55 1.13
C VAL A 239 12.20 20.15 1.37
N TRP A 240 11.79 20.33 2.63
CA TRP A 240 10.54 21.02 2.95
C TRP A 240 10.50 22.48 2.46
N LEU A 241 11.61 23.22 2.60
CA LEU A 241 11.71 24.57 2.09
C LEU A 241 11.73 24.59 0.56
N GLU A 242 12.45 23.70 -0.08
CA GLU A 242 12.46 23.55 -1.54
C GLU A 242 11.06 23.23 -2.08
N LEU A 243 10.30 22.34 -1.41
CA LEU A 243 8.95 21.96 -1.80
C LEU A 243 7.99 23.17 -1.83
N LYS A 244 8.19 24.16 -0.93
CA LYS A 244 7.42 25.41 -0.95
C LYS A 244 7.57 26.20 -2.24
N ASN A 245 8.72 26.10 -2.89
CA ASN A 245 9.06 26.79 -4.12
C ASN A 245 8.68 26.00 -5.39
N LEU A 246 8.09 24.81 -5.23
CA LEU A 246 7.65 23.92 -6.31
C LEU A 246 6.10 23.86 -6.35
N PRO A 247 5.42 24.89 -6.87
CA PRO A 247 3.96 25.02 -6.73
C PRO A 247 3.21 23.86 -7.37
N VAL A 248 3.65 23.36 -8.52
CA VAL A 248 3.02 22.23 -9.22
C VAL A 248 3.14 20.95 -8.40
N LEU A 249 4.33 20.65 -7.85
CA LEU A 249 4.57 19.45 -7.03
C LEU A 249 3.78 19.52 -5.72
N LYS A 250 3.80 20.67 -5.05
CA LYS A 250 3.03 20.91 -3.81
C LYS A 250 1.53 20.71 -4.03
N GLN A 251 0.99 21.27 -5.11
CA GLN A 251 -0.44 21.18 -5.40
C GLN A 251 -0.83 19.78 -5.86
N PHE A 252 0.07 19.07 -6.56
CA PHE A 252 -0.12 17.65 -6.85
C PHE A 252 -0.19 16.80 -5.58
N LEU A 253 0.73 17.02 -4.61
CA LEU A 253 0.67 16.32 -3.32
C LEU A 253 -0.64 16.57 -2.57
N LEU A 254 -1.16 17.80 -2.61
CA LEU A 254 -2.44 18.13 -1.99
C LEU A 254 -3.60 17.41 -2.70
N SER A 255 -3.59 17.38 -4.03
CA SER A 255 -4.58 16.61 -4.81
C SER A 255 -4.46 15.11 -4.50
N PHE A 256 -3.22 14.58 -4.49
CA PHE A 256 -2.92 13.19 -4.15
C PHE A 256 -3.47 12.82 -2.78
N PHE A 257 -3.25 13.67 -1.78
CA PHE A 257 -3.78 13.48 -0.44
C PHE A 257 -5.29 13.22 -0.44
N PHE A 258 -6.07 14.07 -1.13
CA PHE A 258 -7.52 13.94 -1.14
C PHE A 258 -8.01 12.70 -1.92
N TYR A 259 -7.58 12.51 -3.17
CA TYR A 259 -8.09 11.34 -3.89
C TYR A 259 -7.56 10.02 -3.34
N ASN A 260 -6.36 10.02 -2.76
CA ASN A 260 -5.79 8.83 -2.13
C ASN A 260 -6.51 8.46 -0.82
N MET A 261 -7.08 9.43 -0.07
CA MET A 261 -8.01 9.10 1.01
C MET A 261 -9.14 8.20 0.52
N GLY A 262 -9.79 8.56 -0.60
CA GLY A 262 -10.83 7.74 -1.19
C GLY A 262 -10.33 6.37 -1.64
N VAL A 263 -9.25 6.33 -2.43
CA VAL A 263 -8.69 5.08 -2.98
C VAL A 263 -8.32 4.09 -1.87
N GLN A 264 -7.53 4.51 -0.90
CA GLN A 264 -7.04 3.63 0.16
C GLN A 264 -8.16 3.20 1.11
N THR A 265 -9.10 4.11 1.40
CA THR A 265 -10.26 3.77 2.24
C THR A 265 -11.14 2.72 1.57
N VAL A 266 -11.46 2.86 0.28
CA VAL A 266 -12.22 1.83 -0.44
C VAL A 266 -11.49 0.50 -0.41
N MET A 267 -10.17 0.48 -0.65
CA MET A 267 -9.38 -0.75 -0.65
C MET A 267 -9.41 -1.47 0.70
N LEU A 268 -9.32 -0.73 1.80
CA LEU A 268 -9.32 -1.30 3.15
C LEU A 268 -10.73 -1.64 3.66
N ALA A 269 -11.74 -0.84 3.31
CA ALA A 269 -13.10 -1.00 3.79
C ALA A 269 -13.95 -1.94 2.91
N ALA A 270 -13.56 -2.23 1.67
CA ALA A 270 -14.39 -2.99 0.71
C ALA A 270 -14.82 -4.38 1.23
N THR A 271 -13.92 -5.09 1.91
CA THR A 271 -14.22 -6.41 2.48
C THR A 271 -15.22 -6.30 3.63
N LEU A 272 -15.02 -5.34 4.54
CA LEU A 272 -15.94 -5.09 5.64
C LEU A 272 -17.32 -4.69 5.11
N TYR A 273 -17.36 -3.77 4.15
CA TYR A 273 -18.58 -3.35 3.48
C TYR A 273 -19.33 -4.52 2.82
N GLY A 274 -18.61 -5.36 2.08
CA GLY A 274 -19.18 -6.54 1.44
C GLY A 274 -19.77 -7.54 2.45
N LYS A 275 -19.07 -7.75 3.60
CA LYS A 275 -19.51 -8.68 4.66
C LYS A 275 -20.70 -8.12 5.43
N SER A 276 -20.58 -6.93 5.99
CA SER A 276 -21.54 -6.39 6.95
C SER A 276 -22.74 -5.67 6.33
N GLU A 277 -22.54 -4.93 5.24
CA GLU A 277 -23.61 -4.15 4.61
C GLU A 277 -24.33 -4.94 3.50
N LEU A 278 -23.56 -5.70 2.69
CA LEU A 278 -24.10 -6.42 1.55
C LEU A 278 -24.41 -7.89 1.80
N ASN A 279 -24.01 -8.45 2.95
CA ASN A 279 -24.13 -9.87 3.30
C ASN A 279 -23.50 -10.81 2.26
N ILE A 280 -22.37 -10.44 1.70
CA ILE A 280 -21.63 -11.28 0.74
C ILE A 280 -20.88 -12.37 1.51
N PRO A 281 -21.00 -13.66 1.14
CA PRO A 281 -20.28 -14.75 1.78
C PRO A 281 -18.76 -14.54 1.71
N THR A 282 -18.04 -14.93 2.77
CA THR A 282 -16.58 -14.72 2.87
C THR A 282 -15.81 -15.31 1.68
N THR A 283 -16.22 -16.48 1.16
CA THR A 283 -15.60 -17.07 -0.04
C THR A 283 -15.70 -16.14 -1.25
N ASN A 284 -16.86 -15.49 -1.44
CA ASN A 284 -17.08 -14.56 -2.54
C ASN A 284 -16.30 -13.24 -2.34
N LEU A 285 -16.09 -12.80 -1.11
CA LEU A 285 -15.22 -11.65 -0.79
C LEU A 285 -13.76 -11.95 -1.16
N ILE A 286 -13.27 -13.14 -0.82
CA ILE A 286 -11.93 -13.59 -1.18
C ILE A 286 -11.75 -13.65 -2.70
N LEU A 287 -12.75 -14.19 -3.42
CA LEU A 287 -12.74 -14.21 -4.89
C LEU A 287 -12.76 -12.80 -5.48
N ALA A 288 -13.53 -11.87 -4.90
CA ALA A 288 -13.54 -10.48 -5.34
C ALA A 288 -12.17 -9.82 -5.18
N ILE A 289 -11.45 -10.07 -4.07
CA ILE A 289 -10.08 -9.57 -3.88
C ILE A 289 -9.15 -10.12 -4.97
N LEU A 290 -9.24 -11.41 -5.32
CA LEU A 290 -8.47 -12.00 -6.41
C LEU A 290 -8.81 -11.37 -7.77
N ILE A 291 -10.11 -11.14 -8.05
CA ILE A 291 -10.56 -10.46 -9.26
C ILE A 291 -9.94 -9.06 -9.35
N ILE A 292 -9.98 -8.29 -8.25
CA ILE A 292 -9.36 -6.96 -8.18
C ILE A 292 -7.88 -7.03 -8.56
N GLN A 293 -7.12 -7.96 -7.97
CA GLN A 293 -5.68 -8.11 -8.23
C GLN A 293 -5.38 -8.51 -9.67
N ILE A 294 -6.13 -9.46 -10.23
CA ILE A 294 -5.94 -9.93 -11.61
C ILE A 294 -6.27 -8.81 -12.61
N VAL A 295 -7.36 -8.10 -12.39
CA VAL A 295 -7.79 -6.99 -13.28
C VAL A 295 -6.88 -5.76 -13.12
N ALA A 296 -6.26 -5.56 -11.97
CA ALA A 296 -5.29 -4.49 -11.77
C ALA A 296 -4.04 -4.63 -12.66
N ILE A 297 -3.68 -5.85 -13.08
CA ILE A 297 -2.55 -6.09 -13.98
C ILE A 297 -2.74 -5.35 -15.33
N PRO A 298 -3.75 -5.67 -16.15
CA PRO A 298 -4.00 -4.93 -17.37
C PRO A 298 -4.36 -3.45 -17.11
N GLY A 299 -5.04 -3.14 -15.99
CA GLY A 299 -5.37 -1.79 -15.58
C GLY A 299 -4.13 -0.89 -15.45
N ALA A 300 -3.10 -1.35 -14.75
CA ALA A 300 -1.84 -0.62 -14.60
C ALA A 300 -1.15 -0.38 -15.95
N SER A 301 -1.11 -1.40 -16.83
CA SER A 301 -0.49 -1.29 -18.16
C SER A 301 -1.23 -0.31 -19.06
N LEU A 302 -2.56 -0.40 -19.10
CA LEU A 302 -3.39 0.46 -19.97
C LEU A 302 -3.35 1.92 -19.50
N MET A 303 -3.49 2.17 -18.20
CA MET A 303 -3.41 3.52 -17.67
C MET A 303 -2.03 4.16 -17.88
N ALA A 304 -0.94 3.39 -17.82
CA ALA A 304 0.39 3.90 -18.16
C ALA A 304 0.49 4.30 -19.65
N LYS A 305 -0.10 3.52 -20.57
CA LYS A 305 -0.20 3.89 -21.98
C LYS A 305 -1.03 5.16 -22.21
N LEU A 306 -2.17 5.27 -21.52
CA LEU A 306 -2.98 6.49 -21.56
C LEU A 306 -2.23 7.70 -21.01
N ALA A 307 -1.42 7.53 -19.94
CA ALA A 307 -0.61 8.60 -19.38
C ALA A 307 0.46 9.12 -20.38
N THR A 308 1.00 8.25 -21.23
CA THR A 308 1.92 8.68 -22.29
C THR A 308 1.21 9.41 -23.44
N GLN A 309 -0.06 9.11 -23.72
CA GLN A 309 -0.83 9.70 -24.82
C GLN A 309 -1.58 10.98 -24.40
N TRP A 310 -2.26 10.94 -23.28
CA TRP A 310 -3.15 12.03 -22.79
C TRP A 310 -2.48 12.89 -21.71
N GLY A 311 -1.31 12.48 -21.26
CA GLY A 311 -0.62 13.07 -20.10
C GLY A 311 -1.13 12.53 -18.76
N ASN A 312 -0.23 12.56 -17.79
CA ASN A 312 -0.46 11.97 -16.47
C ASN A 312 -1.67 12.57 -15.74
N PHE A 313 -1.83 13.91 -15.76
CA PHE A 313 -2.95 14.57 -15.05
C PHE A 313 -4.31 14.16 -15.61
N ASN A 314 -4.46 14.15 -16.95
CA ASN A 314 -5.71 13.75 -17.58
C ASN A 314 -6.06 12.28 -17.27
N THR A 315 -5.06 11.41 -17.29
CA THR A 315 -5.25 9.99 -16.98
C THR A 315 -5.68 9.77 -15.52
N ILE A 316 -5.06 10.50 -14.57
CA ILE A 316 -5.48 10.43 -13.16
C ILE A 316 -6.89 11.01 -12.98
N MET A 317 -7.26 12.11 -13.67
CA MET A 317 -8.61 12.67 -13.62
C MET A 317 -9.67 11.67 -14.12
N VAL A 318 -9.39 10.97 -15.22
CA VAL A 318 -10.28 9.89 -15.72
C VAL A 318 -10.40 8.76 -14.70
N ALA A 319 -9.28 8.34 -14.10
CA ALA A 319 -9.30 7.32 -13.04
C ALA A 319 -10.14 7.75 -11.84
N ILE A 320 -10.02 9.01 -11.38
CA ILE A 320 -10.83 9.55 -10.28
C ILE A 320 -12.32 9.55 -10.64
N LEU A 321 -12.69 9.92 -11.88
CA LEU A 321 -14.10 9.87 -12.33
C LEU A 321 -14.66 8.46 -12.30
N ILE A 322 -13.86 7.45 -12.70
CA ILE A 322 -14.27 6.04 -12.61
C ILE A 322 -14.41 5.61 -11.14
N TRP A 323 -13.53 6.08 -10.23
CA TRP A 323 -13.65 5.84 -8.79
C TRP A 323 -14.93 6.43 -8.20
N ILE A 324 -15.32 7.66 -8.60
CA ILE A 324 -16.60 8.27 -8.21
C ILE A 324 -17.77 7.39 -8.68
N GLY A 325 -17.74 6.95 -9.95
CA GLY A 325 -18.74 6.02 -10.49
C GLY A 325 -18.78 4.70 -9.71
N GLY A 326 -17.63 4.16 -9.33
CA GLY A 326 -17.52 2.97 -8.47
C GLY A 326 -18.15 3.16 -7.08
N CYS A 327 -17.93 4.30 -6.43
CA CYS A 327 -18.57 4.61 -5.15
C CYS A 327 -20.09 4.75 -5.29
N ILE A 328 -20.58 5.41 -6.34
CA ILE A 328 -22.01 5.53 -6.62
C ILE A 328 -22.62 4.14 -6.90
N MET A 329 -21.95 3.33 -7.72
CA MET A 329 -22.37 1.95 -7.96
C MET A 329 -22.38 1.15 -6.66
N GLY A 330 -21.36 1.26 -5.82
CA GLY A 330 -21.29 0.62 -4.49
C GLY A 330 -22.48 0.99 -3.60
N TYR A 331 -22.87 2.28 -3.58
CA TYR A 331 -24.02 2.75 -2.80
C TYR A 331 -25.34 2.06 -3.16
N TYR A 332 -25.58 1.84 -4.48
CA TYR A 332 -26.81 1.22 -4.97
C TYR A 332 -26.78 -0.30 -5.08
N LEU A 333 -25.67 -0.95 -4.70
CA LEU A 333 -25.56 -2.41 -4.77
C LEU A 333 -26.65 -3.10 -3.92
N PRO A 334 -27.42 -4.05 -4.48
CA PRO A 334 -28.38 -4.80 -3.70
C PRO A 334 -27.66 -5.78 -2.74
N ARG A 335 -28.28 -6.01 -1.57
CA ARG A 335 -27.81 -7.03 -0.61
C ARG A 335 -27.88 -8.42 -1.21
N ASN A 336 -27.02 -9.32 -0.76
CA ASN A 336 -26.93 -10.73 -1.21
C ASN A 336 -26.66 -10.91 -2.72
N SER A 337 -26.22 -9.88 -3.43
CA SER A 337 -26.02 -9.91 -4.88
C SER A 337 -24.54 -10.01 -5.23
N VAL A 338 -24.06 -11.23 -5.46
CA VAL A 338 -22.67 -11.55 -5.74
C VAL A 338 -22.21 -11.00 -7.11
N VAL A 339 -23.02 -11.15 -8.15
CA VAL A 339 -22.64 -10.75 -9.53
C VAL A 339 -22.41 -9.25 -9.66
N PRO A 340 -23.30 -8.36 -9.19
CA PRO A 340 -23.03 -6.91 -9.17
C PRO A 340 -21.81 -6.53 -8.33
N PHE A 341 -21.54 -7.28 -7.23
CA PHE A 341 -20.35 -7.07 -6.42
C PHE A 341 -19.06 -7.40 -7.17
N TYR A 342 -19.05 -8.48 -7.96
CA TYR A 342 -17.91 -8.81 -8.82
C TYR A 342 -17.72 -7.79 -9.95
N THR A 343 -18.81 -7.24 -10.51
CA THR A 343 -18.72 -6.16 -11.50
C THR A 343 -18.05 -4.93 -10.90
N LEU A 344 -18.42 -4.55 -9.67
CA LEU A 344 -17.75 -3.48 -8.93
C LEU A 344 -16.27 -3.82 -8.69
N ALA A 345 -15.94 -5.05 -8.29
CA ALA A 345 -14.57 -5.50 -8.09
C ALA A 345 -13.72 -5.37 -9.37
N ILE A 346 -14.29 -5.67 -10.55
CA ILE A 346 -13.62 -5.48 -11.85
C ILE A 346 -13.34 -3.99 -12.10
N VAL A 347 -14.33 -3.11 -11.90
CA VAL A 347 -14.14 -1.66 -12.08
C VAL A 347 -13.07 -1.12 -11.14
N VAL A 348 -13.16 -1.46 -9.86
CA VAL A 348 -12.19 -1.07 -8.83
C VAL A 348 -10.80 -1.59 -9.18
N GLY A 349 -10.66 -2.86 -9.51
CA GLY A 349 -9.37 -3.48 -9.88
C GLY A 349 -8.72 -2.76 -11.05
N PHE A 350 -9.49 -2.48 -12.10
CA PHE A 350 -8.99 -1.81 -13.29
C PHE A 350 -8.37 -0.43 -12.99
N VAL A 351 -9.06 0.40 -12.19
CA VAL A 351 -8.56 1.76 -11.90
C VAL A 351 -7.53 1.77 -10.77
N MET A 352 -7.56 0.80 -9.85
CA MET A 352 -6.66 0.72 -8.70
C MET A 352 -5.19 0.65 -9.12
N GLY A 353 -4.84 -0.34 -9.95
CA GLY A 353 -3.46 -0.51 -10.43
C GLY A 353 -2.97 0.69 -11.25
N GLY A 354 -3.88 1.27 -12.05
CA GLY A 354 -3.62 2.43 -12.87
C GLY A 354 -3.34 3.69 -12.05
N ILE A 355 -4.24 4.06 -11.14
CA ILE A 355 -4.10 5.31 -10.38
C ILE A 355 -2.86 5.29 -9.49
N GLN A 356 -2.54 4.15 -8.86
CA GLN A 356 -1.35 4.02 -8.02
C GLN A 356 -0.06 4.15 -8.84
N SER A 357 0.02 3.44 -9.98
CA SER A 357 1.23 3.46 -10.82
C SER A 357 1.46 4.82 -11.48
N VAL A 358 0.39 5.48 -11.97
CA VAL A 358 0.50 6.80 -12.61
C VAL A 358 0.72 7.91 -11.58
N SER A 359 0.16 7.81 -10.37
CA SER A 359 0.44 8.76 -9.28
C SER A 359 1.91 8.74 -8.87
N ARG A 360 2.51 7.54 -8.69
CA ARG A 360 3.93 7.36 -8.37
C ARG A 360 4.83 7.93 -9.47
N SER A 361 4.54 7.64 -10.73
CA SER A 361 5.33 8.15 -11.85
C SER A 361 5.16 9.65 -12.04
N THR A 362 3.95 10.19 -11.83
CA THR A 362 3.68 11.63 -11.90
C THR A 362 4.46 12.38 -10.84
N TYR A 363 4.41 11.92 -9.59
CA TYR A 363 5.22 12.48 -8.52
C TYR A 363 6.70 12.49 -8.89
N SER A 364 7.22 11.35 -9.33
CA SER A 364 8.60 11.22 -9.78
C SER A 364 8.96 12.21 -10.90
N LYS A 365 8.06 12.46 -11.87
CA LYS A 365 8.28 13.41 -12.99
C LYS A 365 8.26 14.89 -12.54
N LEU A 366 7.50 15.19 -11.49
CA LEU A 366 7.38 16.55 -10.94
C LEU A 366 8.51 16.93 -9.98
N MET A 367 9.25 15.94 -9.48
CA MET A 367 10.42 16.18 -8.64
C MET A 367 11.51 16.90 -9.42
N PRO A 368 12.27 17.81 -8.76
CA PRO A 368 13.45 18.39 -9.35
C PRO A 368 14.53 17.32 -9.59
N VAL A 369 15.49 17.62 -10.44
CA VAL A 369 16.70 16.79 -10.60
C VAL A 369 17.55 16.96 -9.35
N THR A 370 17.57 15.96 -8.50
CA THR A 370 18.24 15.98 -7.18
C THR A 370 18.81 14.61 -6.82
N HIS A 371 19.75 14.60 -5.90
CA HIS A 371 20.25 13.39 -5.24
C HIS A 371 19.42 13.01 -3.99
N ASP A 372 18.58 13.93 -3.49
CA ASP A 372 17.77 13.75 -2.29
C ASP A 372 16.43 13.03 -2.60
N THR A 373 16.49 12.04 -3.51
CA THR A 373 15.29 11.36 -4.04
C THR A 373 14.49 10.65 -2.95
N THR A 374 15.16 10.09 -1.94
CA THR A 374 14.51 9.36 -0.87
C THR A 374 13.78 10.33 0.08
N SER A 375 14.39 11.47 0.38
CA SER A 375 13.76 12.53 1.18
C SER A 375 12.50 13.09 0.52
N TYR A 376 12.54 13.32 -0.80
CA TYR A 376 11.33 13.71 -1.54
C TYR A 376 10.25 12.64 -1.49
N PHE A 377 10.58 11.38 -1.72
CA PHE A 377 9.60 10.29 -1.66
C PHE A 377 9.05 10.07 -0.25
N SER A 378 9.75 10.48 0.81
CA SER A 378 9.21 10.43 2.16
C SER A 378 8.00 11.34 2.34
N PHE A 379 7.95 12.50 1.68
CA PHE A 379 6.76 13.37 1.69
C PHE A 379 5.57 12.73 0.97
N PHE A 380 5.81 12.06 -0.15
CA PHE A 380 4.77 11.29 -0.83
C PHE A 380 4.22 10.19 0.06
N ASP A 381 5.12 9.44 0.70
CA ASP A 381 4.78 8.34 1.62
C ASP A 381 4.01 8.83 2.86
N VAL A 382 4.47 9.88 3.53
CA VAL A 382 3.77 10.47 4.69
C VAL A 382 2.39 11.00 4.28
N THR A 383 2.28 11.65 3.12
CA THR A 383 1.00 12.12 2.58
C THR A 383 0.03 10.94 2.40
N GLU A 384 0.51 9.82 1.89
CA GLU A 384 -0.28 8.59 1.75
C GLU A 384 -0.74 8.05 3.10
N LYS A 385 0.15 7.93 4.10
CA LYS A 385 -0.20 7.39 5.43
C LYS A 385 -1.21 8.27 6.15
N ILE A 386 -1.04 9.59 6.11
CA ILE A 386 -2.01 10.51 6.71
C ILE A 386 -3.35 10.41 5.99
N ALA A 387 -3.35 10.29 4.66
CA ALA A 387 -4.57 10.08 3.88
C ALA A 387 -5.31 8.78 4.27
N ILE A 388 -4.59 7.67 4.48
CA ILE A 388 -5.17 6.41 4.96
C ILE A 388 -5.85 6.61 6.32
N VAL A 389 -5.14 7.21 7.28
CA VAL A 389 -5.67 7.41 8.65
C VAL A 389 -6.93 8.26 8.64
N ILE A 390 -6.89 9.42 7.98
CA ILE A 390 -8.03 10.33 7.92
C ILE A 390 -9.19 9.72 7.13
N GLY A 391 -8.91 9.03 6.03
CA GLY A 391 -9.92 8.38 5.23
C GLY A 391 -10.66 7.29 5.99
N MET A 392 -9.94 6.41 6.69
CA MET A 392 -10.52 5.35 7.51
C MET A 392 -11.30 5.91 8.70
N PHE A 393 -10.76 6.95 9.37
CA PHE A 393 -11.48 7.62 10.45
C PHE A 393 -12.78 8.24 9.95
N SER A 394 -12.75 8.94 8.81
CA SER A 394 -13.94 9.55 8.22
C SER A 394 -15.00 8.50 7.84
N PHE A 395 -14.57 7.36 7.28
CA PHE A 395 -15.46 6.25 6.92
C PHE A 395 -16.16 5.68 8.17
N GLY A 396 -15.39 5.42 9.25
CA GLY A 396 -15.93 4.92 10.51
C GLY A 396 -16.87 5.92 11.19
N PHE A 397 -16.49 7.19 11.24
CA PHE A 397 -17.27 8.27 11.85
C PHE A 397 -18.61 8.49 11.13
N ILE A 398 -18.62 8.48 9.79
CA ILE A 398 -19.87 8.61 9.03
C ILE A 398 -20.76 7.37 9.24
N ASN A 399 -20.17 6.18 9.29
CA ASN A 399 -20.92 4.97 9.61
C ASN A 399 -21.57 5.03 10.99
N GLU A 400 -20.88 5.55 12.00
CA GLU A 400 -21.38 5.70 13.37
C GLU A 400 -22.57 6.68 13.43
N ILE A 401 -22.46 7.83 12.78
CA ILE A 401 -23.53 8.85 12.79
C ILE A 401 -24.75 8.43 11.97
N THR A 402 -24.53 7.77 10.82
CA THR A 402 -25.60 7.47 9.87
C THR A 402 -26.18 6.06 10.02
N GLY A 403 -25.52 5.19 10.77
CA GLY A 403 -25.87 3.77 10.90
C GLY A 403 -25.76 2.97 9.61
N SER A 404 -25.04 3.49 8.58
CA SER A 404 -24.95 2.85 7.27
C SER A 404 -23.58 3.05 6.61
N GLN A 405 -22.92 1.94 6.29
CA GLN A 405 -21.68 1.97 5.52
C GLN A 405 -21.87 2.45 4.08
N ARG A 406 -23.09 2.39 3.53
CA ARG A 406 -23.42 2.95 2.22
C ARG A 406 -23.18 4.45 2.21
N ASN A 407 -23.63 5.16 3.24
CA ASN A 407 -23.40 6.60 3.39
C ASN A 407 -21.92 6.93 3.51
N SER A 408 -21.14 6.08 4.19
CA SER A 408 -19.69 6.23 4.27
C SER A 408 -19.02 6.12 2.90
N ILE A 409 -19.41 5.13 2.07
CA ILE A 409 -18.88 5.00 0.70
C ILE A 409 -19.27 6.21 -0.15
N LEU A 410 -20.51 6.68 -0.07
CA LEU A 410 -20.94 7.84 -0.83
C LEU A 410 -20.19 9.12 -0.42
N ALA A 411 -19.88 9.26 0.87
CA ALA A 411 -19.11 10.40 1.35
C ALA A 411 -17.65 10.42 0.84
N LEU A 412 -17.08 9.26 0.47
CA LEU A 412 -15.76 9.22 -0.17
C LEU A 412 -15.74 9.93 -1.52
N CYS A 413 -16.91 10.05 -2.20
CA CYS A 413 -17.02 10.85 -3.42
C CYS A 413 -16.57 12.31 -3.19
N LEU A 414 -16.78 12.87 -1.99
CA LEU A 414 -16.33 14.22 -1.67
C LEU A 414 -14.80 14.33 -1.75
N PHE A 415 -14.07 13.35 -1.23
CA PHE A 415 -12.61 13.33 -1.31
C PHE A 415 -12.13 13.23 -2.75
N PHE A 416 -12.77 12.38 -3.55
CA PHE A 416 -12.47 12.26 -4.98
C PHE A 416 -12.77 13.56 -5.74
N ILE A 417 -13.90 14.23 -5.47
CA ILE A 417 -14.27 15.50 -6.10
C ILE A 417 -13.26 16.60 -5.74
N ILE A 418 -12.89 16.73 -4.46
CA ILE A 418 -11.88 17.71 -4.03
C ILE A 418 -10.54 17.41 -4.72
N GLY A 419 -10.11 16.14 -4.72
CA GLY A 419 -8.89 15.70 -5.41
C GLY A 419 -8.90 16.01 -6.90
N LEU A 420 -10.04 15.79 -7.58
CA LEU A 420 -10.23 16.10 -9.01
C LEU A 420 -10.10 17.60 -9.29
N ILE A 421 -10.77 18.44 -8.51
CA ILE A 421 -10.72 19.91 -8.65
C ILE A 421 -9.29 20.43 -8.46
N LEU A 422 -8.60 19.93 -7.43
CA LEU A 422 -7.21 20.32 -7.16
C LEU A 422 -6.28 19.85 -8.28
N LEU A 423 -6.48 18.64 -8.82
CA LEU A 423 -5.68 18.10 -9.92
C LEU A 423 -5.90 18.89 -11.21
N TYR A 424 -7.14 19.27 -11.51
CA TYR A 424 -7.47 20.14 -12.63
C TYR A 424 -6.77 21.50 -12.52
N ARG A 425 -6.79 22.12 -11.32
CA ARG A 425 -6.04 23.38 -11.07
C ARG A 425 -4.54 23.18 -11.27
N THR A 426 -3.98 22.06 -10.80
CA THR A 426 -2.55 21.73 -10.96
C THR A 426 -2.18 21.62 -12.45
N SER A 427 -3.04 21.02 -13.28
CA SER A 427 -2.79 20.90 -14.73
C SER A 427 -2.71 22.26 -15.42
N LYS A 428 -3.54 23.23 -15.00
CA LYS A 428 -3.52 24.60 -15.53
C LYS A 428 -2.26 25.38 -15.13
N ILE A 429 -1.81 25.27 -13.89
CA ILE A 429 -0.55 25.90 -13.44
C ILE A 429 0.63 25.40 -14.26
N LYS A 430 0.69 24.08 -14.55
CA LYS A 430 1.77 23.51 -15.37
C LYS A 430 1.73 24.04 -16.79
N GLN A 431 0.58 24.20 -17.39
CA GLN A 431 0.44 24.78 -18.73
C GLN A 431 0.96 26.21 -18.80
N HIS A 432 0.69 27.04 -17.79
CA HIS A 432 1.19 28.44 -17.73
C HIS A 432 2.68 28.54 -17.45
N ALA A 433 3.29 27.56 -16.76
CA ALA A 433 4.73 27.53 -16.47
C ALA A 433 5.57 27.01 -17.65
N SER A 434 4.95 26.43 -18.67
CA SER A 434 5.60 25.91 -19.89
C SER A 434 5.51 26.88 -21.09
N ILE A 435 4.87 28.03 -20.91
CA ILE A 435 4.84 29.19 -21.82
C ILE A 435 5.82 30.25 -21.31
#